data_7694a171b86e8bad1f61470f7d7db469
#
_entry.id   7694a171b86e8bad1f61470f7d7db469
#
_cell.length_a   1.000
_cell.length_b   1.000
_cell.length_c   1.000
_cell.angle_alpha   90.00
_cell.angle_beta   90.00
_cell.angle_gamma   90.00
#
_symmetry.space_group_name_H-M   'P 1'
#
loop_
_entity.id
_entity.type
_entity.pdbx_description
1 polymer ?
#
loop_
_entity_poly.entity_id
_entity_poly.type
_entity_poly.pdbx_seq_one_letter_code
_entity_poly.pdbx_strand_id
1 'polypeptide(L)'
;YTNQESHDIINNNLHRAPMFSGIVKGVGPRYCPSIEDKIVRFADKNRHQLFLEPEGRETEEVYVQGLSTSLPEDVQKELIHSIKGLEKAEMMRTGYAIEYDIVLPHQLRATLETKLISGLFTAGQTNGTSGYEEAAGQGLVAGINAALKVQGKPELILKRSDAYIGVMIDDLVTKGTLEPYRLLTSRAEYRLILRHDNADMRLTPIGREVGLVDDERWSIFEIKKNQFDSELTRLSKEKLKPIKETNEKIQALGFKPLTDAMTAKEFMRRPEIDYATATQFVGPAAEDLDAKIIELLETEIKYEGYINKALDQVAKMKRMEEKRILKNIDWDAIDSIATEARQKFKKINPETIGQASRISGVNPADISILMVYLEGNNKARRKVD
;
A
#
# COMPACT_ATOMS: atom_id res chain seq x y z
N TYR A 1 -7.99 30.52 11.04
CA TYR A 1 -7.67 30.75 9.64
C TYR A 1 -6.58 31.80 9.50
N THR A 2 -5.75 31.68 8.47
CA THR A 2 -4.94 32.80 7.98
C THR A 2 -5.86 33.89 7.39
N ASN A 3 -5.34 35.08 7.16
CA ASN A 3 -6.04 36.22 6.58
C ASN A 3 -5.14 36.95 5.59
N GLN A 4 -5.59 38.07 5.02
CA GLN A 4 -4.80 38.81 4.04
C GLN A 4 -3.48 39.32 4.63
N GLU A 5 -3.48 39.85 5.86
CA GLU A 5 -2.28 40.31 6.54
C GLU A 5 -1.26 39.16 6.69
N SER A 6 -1.70 37.95 7.11
CA SER A 6 -0.84 36.75 7.16
C SER A 6 -0.22 36.44 5.81
N HIS A 7 -1.04 36.55 4.73
CA HIS A 7 -0.56 36.27 3.36
C HIS A 7 0.44 37.31 2.87
N ASP A 8 0.20 38.59 3.21
CA ASP A 8 1.12 39.68 2.84
C ASP A 8 2.46 39.55 3.56
N ILE A 9 2.47 39.20 4.85
CA ILE A 9 3.67 38.93 5.63
C ILE A 9 4.49 37.81 4.96
N ILE A 10 3.85 36.70 4.61
CA ILE A 10 4.50 35.57 3.97
C ILE A 10 5.04 35.95 2.59
N ASN A 11 4.22 36.55 1.73
CA ASN A 11 4.62 36.92 0.36
C ASN A 11 5.80 37.88 0.34
N ASN A 12 5.83 38.85 1.25
CA ASN A 12 6.95 39.81 1.36
C ASN A 12 8.26 39.15 1.81
N ASN A 13 8.18 37.99 2.48
CA ASN A 13 9.32 37.28 3.05
C ASN A 13 9.66 35.94 2.35
N LEU A 14 9.01 35.59 1.24
CA LEU A 14 9.28 34.33 0.52
C LEU A 14 10.76 34.16 0.16
N HIS A 15 11.43 35.25 -0.21
CA HIS A 15 12.85 35.22 -0.53
C HIS A 15 13.76 34.81 0.64
N ARG A 16 13.26 34.85 1.88
CA ARG A 16 13.92 34.42 3.12
C ARG A 16 13.61 32.97 3.50
N ALA A 17 12.59 32.37 2.88
CA ALA A 17 12.24 30.98 3.14
C ALA A 17 13.22 30.00 2.44
N PRO A 18 13.82 29.01 3.13
CA PRO A 18 14.81 28.11 2.57
C PRO A 18 14.38 27.40 1.28
N MET A 19 13.11 27.05 1.16
CA MET A 19 12.55 26.42 -0.04
C MET A 19 12.48 27.34 -1.26
N PHE A 20 12.40 28.65 -1.06
CA PHE A 20 12.26 29.65 -2.13
C PHE A 20 13.57 30.42 -2.37
N SER A 21 14.47 30.47 -1.41
CA SER A 21 15.78 31.15 -1.51
C SER A 21 16.84 30.33 -2.26
N GLY A 22 16.57 29.07 -2.60
CA GLY A 22 17.52 28.15 -3.25
C GLY A 22 18.55 27.54 -2.28
N ILE A 23 18.40 27.73 -0.96
CA ILE A 23 19.20 27.06 0.07
C ILE A 23 18.90 25.54 0.05
N VAL A 24 17.62 25.18 0.06
CA VAL A 24 17.17 23.79 -0.10
C VAL A 24 17.09 23.46 -1.59
N LYS A 25 17.92 22.51 -2.03
CA LYS A 25 18.01 22.10 -3.43
C LYS A 25 17.21 20.82 -3.76
N GLY A 26 16.83 20.07 -2.72
CA GLY A 26 16.12 18.81 -2.85
C GLY A 26 14.60 18.97 -2.81
N VAL A 27 13.90 17.92 -3.22
CA VAL A 27 12.46 17.79 -2.96
C VAL A 27 12.30 17.46 -1.48
N GLY A 28 11.48 18.24 -0.76
CA GLY A 28 11.26 18.02 0.66
C GLY A 28 10.77 16.58 0.96
N PRO A 29 11.20 15.97 2.06
CA PRO A 29 10.89 14.58 2.39
C PRO A 29 9.44 14.36 2.85
N ARG A 30 8.68 15.43 3.06
CA ARG A 30 7.31 15.40 3.56
C ARG A 30 6.33 15.90 2.51
N TYR A 31 5.21 15.21 2.42
CA TYR A 31 4.08 15.59 1.56
C TYR A 31 3.23 16.72 2.15
N CYS A 32 3.56 17.20 3.34
CA CYS A 32 2.85 18.28 4.02
C CYS A 32 3.40 19.62 3.55
N PRO A 33 2.69 20.38 2.70
CA PRO A 33 3.14 21.68 2.25
C PRO A 33 3.18 22.65 3.43
N SER A 34 4.24 23.49 3.49
CA SER A 34 4.29 24.61 4.42
C SER A 34 3.19 25.62 4.14
N ILE A 35 2.97 26.56 5.05
CA ILE A 35 1.98 27.61 4.81
C ILE A 35 2.38 28.48 3.62
N GLU A 36 3.67 28.75 3.43
CA GLU A 36 4.16 29.49 2.27
C GLU A 36 3.89 28.73 0.97
N ASP A 37 4.07 27.40 0.92
CA ASP A 37 3.70 26.58 -0.23
C ASP A 37 2.21 26.66 -0.55
N LYS A 38 1.35 26.65 0.48
CA LYS A 38 -0.11 26.74 0.29
C LYS A 38 -0.50 28.09 -0.30
N ILE A 39 0.10 29.17 0.19
CA ILE A 39 -0.19 30.52 -0.28
C ILE A 39 0.26 30.72 -1.73
N VAL A 40 1.40 30.17 -2.10
CA VAL A 40 1.90 30.24 -3.49
C VAL A 40 1.07 29.36 -4.43
N ARG A 41 0.81 28.11 -4.05
CA ARG A 41 0.09 27.16 -4.91
C ARG A 41 -1.40 27.45 -5.03
N PHE A 42 -2.01 28.02 -4.01
CA PHE A 42 -3.44 28.35 -3.92
C PHE A 42 -3.65 29.84 -3.70
N ALA A 43 -2.99 30.64 -4.52
CA ALA A 43 -3.04 32.11 -4.41
C ALA A 43 -4.44 32.70 -4.61
N ASP A 44 -5.36 31.93 -5.20
CA ASP A 44 -6.79 32.27 -5.34
C ASP A 44 -7.56 32.20 -4.01
N LYS A 45 -7.00 31.55 -2.98
CA LYS A 45 -7.61 31.42 -1.66
C LYS A 45 -7.20 32.59 -0.77
N ASN A 46 -8.19 33.27 -0.22
CA ASN A 46 -7.99 34.40 0.71
C ASN A 46 -7.74 33.97 2.16
N ARG A 47 -7.82 32.68 2.46
CA ARG A 47 -7.54 32.11 3.79
C ARG A 47 -7.26 30.63 3.73
N HIS A 48 -6.43 30.13 4.66
CA HIS A 48 -6.19 28.72 4.90
C HIS A 48 -6.62 28.34 6.31
N GLN A 49 -7.15 27.13 6.47
CA GLN A 49 -7.63 26.64 7.76
C GLN A 49 -6.46 26.27 8.66
N LEU A 50 -6.58 26.62 9.93
CA LEU A 50 -5.70 26.24 11.02
C LEU A 50 -6.50 25.54 12.09
N PHE A 51 -5.89 24.57 12.78
CA PHE A 51 -6.44 23.94 13.95
C PHE A 51 -5.55 24.25 15.16
N LEU A 52 -6.16 24.58 16.28
CA LEU A 52 -5.48 24.80 17.54
C LEU A 52 -5.70 23.55 18.40
N GLU A 53 -4.65 22.81 18.63
CA GLU A 53 -4.68 21.51 19.30
C GLU A 53 -3.89 21.59 20.60
N PRO A 54 -4.55 21.52 21.78
CA PRO A 54 -3.82 21.47 23.06
C PRO A 54 -2.89 20.25 23.10
N GLU A 55 -1.62 20.48 23.46
CA GLU A 55 -0.61 19.42 23.54
C GLU A 55 -0.84 18.45 24.71
N GLY A 56 -1.66 18.83 25.68
CA GLY A 56 -2.04 18.00 26.81
C GLY A 56 -3.03 18.67 27.76
N ARG A 57 -3.45 17.94 28.79
CA ARG A 57 -4.42 18.43 29.76
C ARG A 57 -3.82 19.32 30.86
N GLU A 58 -2.51 19.20 31.06
CA GLU A 58 -1.78 19.87 32.15
C GLU A 58 -0.74 20.88 31.59
N THR A 59 -0.89 21.29 30.33
CA THR A 59 -0.04 22.27 29.68
C THR A 59 -0.88 23.32 28.96
N GLU A 60 -0.36 24.56 28.89
CA GLU A 60 -0.94 25.65 28.11
C GLU A 60 -0.39 25.67 26.66
N GLU A 61 0.48 24.73 26.32
CA GLU A 61 1.04 24.62 24.97
C GLU A 61 -0.04 24.18 23.99
N VAL A 62 -0.11 24.89 22.87
CA VAL A 62 -1.06 24.64 21.78
C VAL A 62 -0.30 24.46 20.49
N TYR A 63 -0.48 23.33 19.84
CA TYR A 63 0.03 23.09 18.49
C TYR A 63 -0.87 23.80 17.47
N VAL A 64 -0.24 24.57 16.58
CA VAL A 64 -0.96 25.27 15.51
C VAL A 64 -0.85 24.47 14.22
N GLN A 65 -1.73 23.48 14.08
CA GLN A 65 -1.75 22.61 12.90
C GLN A 65 -2.15 23.41 11.65
N GLY A 66 -1.38 23.23 10.60
CA GLY A 66 -1.60 23.91 9.32
C GLY A 66 -0.77 25.18 9.13
N LEU A 67 -0.02 25.61 10.15
CA LEU A 67 0.88 26.77 10.12
C LEU A 67 2.36 26.35 10.04
N SER A 68 2.67 25.14 9.56
CA SER A 68 4.07 24.73 9.35
C SER A 68 4.78 25.72 8.44
N THR A 69 5.91 26.22 8.86
CA THR A 69 6.68 27.25 8.13
C THR A 69 8.18 27.07 8.32
N SER A 70 8.95 27.50 7.34
CA SER A 70 10.39 27.59 7.38
C SER A 70 10.92 29.03 7.33
N LEU A 71 10.03 30.00 7.42
CA LEU A 71 10.39 31.41 7.48
C LEU A 71 11.24 31.72 8.74
N PRO A 72 12.06 32.78 8.75
CA PRO A 72 12.82 33.20 9.93
C PRO A 72 11.93 33.52 11.13
N GLU A 73 12.50 33.40 12.33
CA GLU A 73 11.79 33.57 13.60
C GLU A 73 11.05 34.90 13.72
N ASP A 74 11.68 36.01 13.29
CA ASP A 74 11.06 37.35 13.31
C ASP A 74 9.75 37.35 12.48
N VAL A 75 9.75 36.76 11.30
CA VAL A 75 8.59 36.66 10.42
C VAL A 75 7.53 35.71 11.01
N GLN A 76 7.95 34.63 11.65
CA GLN A 76 7.02 33.71 12.29
C GLN A 76 6.25 34.38 13.45
N LYS A 77 6.91 35.24 14.23
CA LYS A 77 6.24 36.01 15.29
C LYS A 77 5.18 36.97 14.73
N GLU A 78 5.53 37.72 13.70
CA GLU A 78 4.59 38.61 13.02
C GLU A 78 3.42 37.82 12.41
N LEU A 79 3.71 36.69 11.78
CA LEU A 79 2.69 35.80 11.19
C LEU A 79 1.70 35.28 12.23
N ILE A 80 2.17 34.78 13.36
CA ILE A 80 1.30 34.27 14.43
C ILE A 80 0.43 35.41 14.96
N HIS A 81 0.98 36.59 15.22
CA HIS A 81 0.24 37.74 15.77
C HIS A 81 -0.78 38.33 14.77
N SER A 82 -0.60 38.10 13.45
CA SER A 82 -1.59 38.51 12.45
C SER A 82 -2.87 37.66 12.46
N ILE A 83 -2.83 36.47 13.14
CA ILE A 83 -3.96 35.54 13.16
C ILE A 83 -4.91 35.90 14.28
N LYS A 84 -6.18 36.07 13.93
CA LYS A 84 -7.25 36.42 14.90
C LYS A 84 -7.32 35.42 16.05
N GLY A 85 -7.16 35.93 17.28
CA GLY A 85 -7.14 35.15 18.51
C GLY A 85 -5.73 34.70 18.94
N LEU A 86 -4.69 34.97 18.16
CA LEU A 86 -3.28 34.69 18.48
C LEU A 86 -2.47 36.00 18.61
N GLU A 87 -3.06 37.15 18.68
CA GLU A 87 -2.39 38.45 18.69
C GLU A 87 -1.42 38.63 19.88
N LYS A 88 -1.60 37.85 20.93
CA LYS A 88 -0.79 37.86 22.14
C LYS A 88 -0.15 36.50 22.45
N ALA A 89 -0.16 35.60 21.48
CA ALA A 89 0.40 34.29 21.67
C ALA A 89 1.91 34.36 21.85
N GLU A 90 2.45 33.62 22.80
CA GLU A 90 3.87 33.46 23.01
C GLU A 90 4.35 32.21 22.23
N MET A 91 5.32 32.38 21.35
CA MET A 91 5.84 31.29 20.54
C MET A 91 6.85 30.47 21.33
N MET A 92 6.51 29.23 21.70
CA MET A 92 7.37 28.32 22.47
C MET A 92 8.49 27.73 21.60
N ARG A 93 8.20 27.42 20.34
CA ARG A 93 9.16 26.86 19.37
C ARG A 93 8.92 27.40 17.98
N THR A 94 10.00 27.70 17.29
CA THR A 94 9.94 28.12 15.88
C THR A 94 9.68 26.90 14.97
N GLY A 95 8.96 27.12 13.88
CA GLY A 95 8.98 26.23 12.73
C GLY A 95 10.37 26.19 12.08
N TYR A 96 10.66 25.14 11.32
CA TYR A 96 11.98 24.92 10.71
C TYR A 96 11.88 24.16 9.40
N ALA A 97 12.88 24.33 8.53
CA ALA A 97 13.06 23.46 7.37
C ALA A 97 13.94 22.26 7.73
N ILE A 98 13.67 21.13 7.13
CA ILE A 98 14.47 19.91 7.25
C ILE A 98 14.80 19.38 5.87
N GLU A 99 16.07 19.06 5.64
CA GLU A 99 16.52 18.20 4.56
C GLU A 99 16.92 16.84 5.13
N TYR A 100 16.74 15.81 4.31
CA TYR A 100 17.10 14.45 4.69
C TYR A 100 17.91 13.79 3.58
N ASP A 101 18.96 13.11 3.96
CA ASP A 101 19.64 12.19 3.09
C ASP A 101 18.79 10.94 2.87
N ILE A 102 18.78 10.45 1.65
CA ILE A 102 18.07 9.22 1.28
C ILE A 102 19.00 8.26 0.55
N VAL A 103 18.79 6.97 0.81
CA VAL A 103 19.31 5.89 -0.04
C VAL A 103 18.36 5.76 -1.23
N LEU A 104 18.90 5.88 -2.44
CA LEU A 104 18.07 5.72 -3.64
C LEU A 104 17.44 4.30 -3.63
N PRO A 105 16.10 4.18 -3.65
CA PRO A 105 15.43 2.90 -3.42
C PRO A 105 15.82 1.78 -4.39
N HIS A 106 16.26 2.09 -5.61
CA HIS A 106 16.77 1.08 -6.55
C HIS A 106 18.08 0.40 -6.10
N GLN A 107 18.75 0.92 -5.09
CA GLN A 107 19.90 0.28 -4.44
C GLN A 107 19.48 -0.80 -3.44
N LEU A 108 18.18 -0.95 -3.19
CA LEU A 108 17.63 -1.94 -2.28
C LEU A 108 17.10 -3.17 -3.03
N ARG A 109 17.12 -4.30 -2.34
CA ARG A 109 16.40 -5.52 -2.71
C ARG A 109 14.95 -5.43 -2.24
N ALA A 110 14.11 -6.34 -2.69
CA ALA A 110 12.74 -6.48 -2.19
C ALA A 110 12.67 -6.85 -0.69
N THR A 111 13.77 -7.29 -0.10
CA THR A 111 13.94 -7.53 1.34
C THR A 111 14.24 -6.27 2.14
N LEU A 112 14.45 -5.14 1.45
CA LEU A 112 14.98 -3.88 1.99
C LEU A 112 16.45 -3.95 2.43
N GLU A 113 17.15 -5.02 2.09
CA GLU A 113 18.61 -5.09 2.21
C GLU A 113 19.26 -4.27 1.10
N THR A 114 20.35 -3.57 1.40
CA THR A 114 21.12 -2.85 0.39
C THR A 114 21.83 -3.84 -0.53
N LYS A 115 21.91 -3.52 -1.84
CA LYS A 115 22.58 -4.39 -2.83
C LYS A 115 24.10 -4.42 -2.66
N LEU A 116 24.68 -3.33 -2.15
CA LEU A 116 26.13 -3.17 -2.03
C LEU A 116 26.70 -3.68 -0.72
N ILE A 117 25.96 -3.54 0.38
CA ILE A 117 26.43 -3.90 1.73
C ILE A 117 25.52 -4.98 2.27
N SER A 118 26.07 -6.21 2.37
CA SER A 118 25.34 -7.33 2.94
C SER A 118 25.07 -7.14 4.42
N GLY A 119 23.83 -7.41 4.85
CA GLY A 119 23.40 -7.25 6.25
C GLY A 119 22.95 -5.85 6.63
N LEU A 120 23.05 -4.87 5.72
CA LEU A 120 22.52 -3.52 5.94
C LEU A 120 21.11 -3.41 5.38
N PHE A 121 20.14 -3.21 6.25
CA PHE A 121 18.73 -2.98 5.93
C PHE A 121 18.35 -1.55 6.27
N THR A 122 17.55 -0.91 5.43
CA THR A 122 17.07 0.45 5.62
C THR A 122 15.55 0.51 5.49
N ALA A 123 14.91 1.48 6.16
CA ALA A 123 13.45 1.60 6.17
C ALA A 123 13.00 3.05 6.34
N GLY A 124 11.79 3.33 5.89
CA GLY A 124 11.10 4.58 6.15
C GLY A 124 11.72 5.76 5.41
N GLN A 125 11.99 6.83 6.11
CA GLN A 125 12.45 8.07 5.53
C GLN A 125 13.80 7.94 4.81
N THR A 126 14.71 7.12 5.32
CA THR A 126 15.98 6.81 4.66
C THR A 126 15.78 6.25 3.24
N ASN A 127 14.62 5.63 2.98
CA ASN A 127 14.22 5.12 1.66
C ASN A 127 13.30 6.09 0.89
N GLY A 128 13.24 7.35 1.29
CA GLY A 128 12.40 8.36 0.65
C GLY A 128 10.90 8.25 1.01
N THR A 129 10.56 7.64 2.15
CA THR A 129 9.18 7.38 2.57
C THR A 129 8.93 7.88 3.98
N SER A 130 8.30 9.04 4.12
CA SER A 130 8.10 9.73 5.42
C SER A 130 6.71 9.52 6.06
N GLY A 131 5.78 8.83 5.38
CA GLY A 131 4.48 8.48 5.97
C GLY A 131 4.64 7.46 7.09
N TYR A 132 3.87 7.61 8.18
CA TYR A 132 4.01 6.76 9.38
C TYR A 132 3.75 5.28 9.06
N GLU A 133 2.68 5.00 8.35
CA GLU A 133 2.28 3.65 7.99
C GLU A 133 3.26 3.00 7.00
N GLU A 134 3.72 3.79 6.04
CA GLU A 134 4.72 3.34 5.07
C GLU A 134 6.05 3.03 5.75
N ALA A 135 6.50 3.89 6.66
CA ALA A 135 7.74 3.69 7.41
C ALA A 135 7.64 2.46 8.34
N ALA A 136 6.50 2.29 9.03
CA ALA A 136 6.25 1.13 9.89
C ALA A 136 6.25 -0.18 9.09
N GLY A 137 5.57 -0.21 7.93
CA GLY A 137 5.54 -1.38 7.05
C GLY A 137 6.92 -1.77 6.53
N GLN A 138 7.74 -0.80 6.15
CA GLN A 138 9.13 -1.06 5.75
C GLN A 138 9.98 -1.55 6.92
N GLY A 139 9.89 -0.90 8.09
CA GLY A 139 10.61 -1.32 9.30
C GLY A 139 10.30 -2.75 9.70
N LEU A 140 9.02 -3.15 9.63
CA LEU A 140 8.59 -4.53 9.88
C LEU A 140 9.27 -5.51 8.92
N VAL A 141 9.18 -5.27 7.60
CA VAL A 141 9.77 -6.18 6.60
C VAL A 141 11.30 -6.22 6.69
N ALA A 142 11.95 -5.07 6.89
CA ALA A 142 13.39 -5.00 7.08
C ALA A 142 13.84 -5.80 8.33
N GLY A 143 13.13 -5.63 9.47
CA GLY A 143 13.41 -6.36 10.70
C GLY A 143 13.22 -7.86 10.58
N ILE A 144 12.12 -8.31 9.93
CA ILE A 144 11.88 -9.73 9.63
C ILE A 144 13.04 -10.30 8.81
N ASN A 145 13.41 -9.65 7.70
CA ASN A 145 14.45 -10.15 6.80
C ASN A 145 15.84 -10.12 7.45
N ALA A 146 16.14 -9.13 8.28
CA ALA A 146 17.37 -9.11 9.08
C ALA A 146 17.43 -10.31 10.03
N ALA A 147 16.35 -10.61 10.74
CA ALA A 147 16.27 -11.76 11.63
C ALA A 147 16.37 -13.09 10.90
N LEU A 148 15.64 -13.25 9.78
CA LEU A 148 15.71 -14.46 8.95
C LEU A 148 17.12 -14.68 8.40
N LYS A 149 17.81 -13.62 7.97
CA LYS A 149 19.18 -13.69 7.49
C LYS A 149 20.15 -14.19 8.57
N VAL A 150 20.06 -13.65 9.79
CA VAL A 150 20.88 -14.10 10.94
C VAL A 150 20.61 -15.57 11.27
N GLN A 151 19.35 -16.01 11.11
CA GLN A 151 18.94 -17.40 11.35
C GLN A 151 19.26 -18.34 10.18
N GLY A 152 19.79 -17.85 9.06
CA GLY A 152 20.03 -18.67 7.86
C GLY A 152 18.75 -19.19 7.20
N LYS A 153 17.60 -18.52 7.44
CA LYS A 153 16.30 -18.89 6.88
C LYS A 153 16.03 -18.16 5.55
N PRO A 154 15.10 -18.68 4.72
CA PRO A 154 14.69 -18.02 3.49
C PRO A 154 14.16 -16.61 3.74
N GLU A 155 14.42 -15.71 2.79
CA GLU A 155 13.96 -14.33 2.78
C GLU A 155 12.42 -14.25 2.67
N LEU A 156 11.81 -13.29 3.37
CA LEU A 156 10.42 -12.91 3.18
C LEU A 156 10.30 -11.82 2.10
N ILE A 157 9.65 -12.13 0.99
CA ILE A 157 9.32 -11.16 -0.06
C ILE A 157 7.80 -11.14 -0.21
N LEU A 158 7.18 -10.06 0.28
CA LEU A 158 5.76 -9.81 0.05
C LEU A 158 5.53 -9.35 -1.38
N LYS A 159 4.68 -10.06 -2.11
CA LYS A 159 4.31 -9.73 -3.49
C LYS A 159 3.26 -8.63 -3.52
N ARG A 160 3.10 -8.00 -4.67
CA ARG A 160 2.05 -7.01 -4.92
C ARG A 160 0.63 -7.55 -4.74
N SER A 161 0.45 -8.86 -4.85
CA SER A 161 -0.82 -9.57 -4.59
C SER A 161 -1.03 -9.96 -3.13
N ASP A 162 0.00 -9.89 -2.30
CA ASP A 162 -0.08 -10.35 -0.91
C ASP A 162 -0.48 -9.21 0.05
N ALA A 163 0.10 -8.02 -0.16
CA ALA A 163 -0.12 -6.88 0.73
C ALA A 163 0.17 -5.54 0.04
N TYR A 164 -0.44 -4.45 0.54
CA TYR A 164 -0.05 -3.08 0.17
C TYR A 164 1.42 -2.79 0.51
N ILE A 165 1.97 -3.39 1.56
CA ILE A 165 3.40 -3.32 1.87
C ILE A 165 4.22 -3.89 0.72
N GLY A 166 3.79 -5.00 0.11
CA GLY A 166 4.42 -5.57 -1.08
C GLY A 166 4.35 -4.65 -2.30
N VAL A 167 3.20 -3.99 -2.52
CA VAL A 167 3.06 -2.96 -3.58
C VAL A 167 4.04 -1.82 -3.37
N MET A 168 4.15 -1.30 -2.15
CA MET A 168 5.05 -0.21 -1.79
C MET A 168 6.51 -0.57 -2.03
N ILE A 169 6.95 -1.69 -1.49
CA ILE A 169 8.36 -2.11 -1.61
C ILE A 169 8.71 -2.36 -3.08
N ASP A 170 7.84 -3.04 -3.83
CA ASP A 170 8.06 -3.27 -5.24
C ASP A 170 8.14 -1.96 -6.05
N ASP A 171 7.24 -1.00 -5.81
CA ASP A 171 7.30 0.31 -6.44
C ASP A 171 8.62 1.04 -6.13
N LEU A 172 9.06 1.03 -4.88
CA LEU A 172 10.30 1.67 -4.46
C LEU A 172 11.52 1.07 -5.19
N VAL A 173 11.66 -0.25 -5.20
CA VAL A 173 12.87 -0.91 -5.73
C VAL A 173 12.88 -1.02 -7.25
N THR A 174 11.72 -0.95 -7.93
CA THR A 174 11.60 -1.08 -9.39
C THR A 174 11.40 0.24 -10.11
N LYS A 175 10.50 1.10 -9.63
CA LYS A 175 10.18 2.39 -10.26
C LYS A 175 11.07 3.50 -9.71
N GLY A 176 11.52 3.37 -8.46
CA GLY A 176 12.16 4.44 -7.73
C GLY A 176 11.17 5.57 -7.41
N THR A 177 11.68 6.64 -6.80
CA THR A 177 10.89 7.84 -6.57
C THR A 177 11.79 9.07 -6.62
N LEU A 178 11.27 10.14 -7.21
CA LEU A 178 11.90 11.47 -7.22
C LEU A 178 11.26 12.40 -6.18
N GLU A 179 10.16 11.99 -5.62
CA GLU A 179 9.38 12.69 -4.57
C GLU A 179 9.09 11.71 -3.43
N PRO A 180 8.68 12.20 -2.24
CA PRO A 180 8.31 11.34 -1.13
C PRO A 180 7.23 10.34 -1.54
N TYR A 181 7.50 9.06 -1.35
CA TYR A 181 6.55 8.01 -1.73
C TYR A 181 5.35 8.00 -0.77
N ARG A 182 4.15 7.92 -1.33
CA ARG A 182 2.91 7.67 -0.60
C ARG A 182 2.18 6.48 -1.20
N LEU A 183 1.71 5.62 -0.31
CA LEU A 183 0.96 4.42 -0.66
C LEU A 183 -0.51 4.77 -0.85
N LEU A 184 -0.87 5.11 -2.07
CA LEU A 184 -2.25 5.36 -2.47
C LEU A 184 -2.90 4.05 -2.95
N THR A 185 -4.20 3.89 -2.71
CA THR A 185 -4.96 2.72 -3.18
C THR A 185 -4.90 2.54 -4.70
N SER A 186 -4.75 3.65 -5.44
CA SER A 186 -4.60 3.65 -6.90
C SER A 186 -3.32 2.96 -7.40
N ARG A 187 -2.32 2.78 -6.53
CA ARG A 187 -1.06 2.08 -6.88
C ARG A 187 -1.21 0.56 -6.93
N ALA A 188 -2.25 0.02 -6.28
CA ALA A 188 -2.51 -1.41 -6.25
C ALA A 188 -3.44 -1.83 -7.39
N GLU A 189 -3.02 -2.78 -8.19
CA GLU A 189 -3.81 -3.40 -9.27
C GLU A 189 -4.82 -4.43 -8.76
N TYR A 190 -4.55 -5.06 -7.61
CA TYR A 190 -5.37 -6.16 -7.06
C TYR A 190 -6.22 -5.73 -5.86
N ARG A 191 -6.88 -4.56 -5.93
CA ARG A 191 -7.62 -3.98 -4.78
C ARG A 191 -8.70 -4.87 -4.20
N LEU A 192 -9.37 -5.69 -5.03
CA LEU A 192 -10.37 -6.65 -4.57
C LEU A 192 -9.78 -7.84 -3.79
N ILE A 193 -8.50 -8.14 -3.99
CA ILE A 193 -7.77 -9.14 -3.20
C ILE A 193 -7.23 -8.49 -1.93
N LEU A 194 -6.70 -7.26 -2.04
CA LEU A 194 -5.99 -6.54 -0.97
C LEU A 194 -6.96 -5.73 -0.08
N ARG A 195 -8.07 -6.32 0.33
CA ARG A 195 -9.02 -5.65 1.21
C ARG A 195 -8.53 -5.66 2.66
N HIS A 196 -9.01 -4.71 3.48
CA HIS A 196 -8.70 -4.65 4.91
C HIS A 196 -9.43 -5.75 5.69
N ASP A 197 -10.65 -6.11 5.27
CA ASP A 197 -11.51 -7.11 5.91
C ASP A 197 -10.93 -8.54 5.83
N ASN A 198 -10.09 -8.83 4.83
CA ASN A 198 -9.44 -10.12 4.63
C ASN A 198 -7.92 -10.11 4.86
N ALA A 199 -7.36 -9.03 5.41
CA ALA A 199 -5.93 -8.90 5.58
C ALA A 199 -5.33 -9.99 6.49
N ASP A 200 -6.01 -10.34 7.54
CA ASP A 200 -5.62 -11.42 8.45
C ASP A 200 -5.65 -12.79 7.76
N MET A 201 -6.65 -13.06 6.91
CA MET A 201 -6.72 -14.31 6.15
C MET A 201 -5.51 -14.51 5.22
N ARG A 202 -4.96 -13.41 4.69
CA ARG A 202 -3.80 -13.45 3.80
C ARG A 202 -2.46 -13.44 4.53
N LEU A 203 -2.34 -12.67 5.62
CA LEU A 203 -1.04 -12.32 6.21
C LEU A 203 -0.76 -13.04 7.53
N THR A 204 -1.77 -13.45 8.31
CA THR A 204 -1.54 -14.16 9.57
C THR A 204 -0.76 -15.47 9.40
N PRO A 205 -1.04 -16.31 8.36
CA PRO A 205 -0.22 -17.49 8.09
C PRO A 205 1.25 -17.16 7.82
N ILE A 206 1.52 -16.10 7.05
CA ILE A 206 2.88 -15.63 6.78
C ILE A 206 3.54 -15.14 8.08
N GLY A 207 2.81 -14.36 8.90
CA GLY A 207 3.29 -13.92 10.20
C GLY A 207 3.61 -15.07 11.15
N ARG A 208 2.83 -16.16 11.09
CA ARG A 208 3.10 -17.39 11.88
C ARG A 208 4.37 -18.09 11.41
N GLU A 209 4.56 -18.21 10.13
CA GLU A 209 5.74 -18.85 9.52
C GLU A 209 7.05 -18.13 9.90
N VAL A 210 7.04 -16.80 9.89
CA VAL A 210 8.21 -15.99 10.30
C VAL A 210 8.37 -15.81 11.80
N GLY A 211 7.43 -16.34 12.61
CA GLY A 211 7.51 -16.35 14.08
C GLY A 211 7.01 -15.08 14.78
N LEU A 212 6.22 -14.25 14.11
CA LEU A 212 5.63 -13.03 14.69
C LEU A 212 4.22 -13.23 15.25
N VAL A 213 3.55 -14.33 14.92
CA VAL A 213 2.23 -14.69 15.42
C VAL A 213 2.41 -15.79 16.45
N ASP A 214 2.09 -15.48 17.71
CA ASP A 214 2.11 -16.42 18.83
C ASP A 214 0.94 -17.42 18.79
N ASP A 215 0.89 -18.34 19.75
CA ASP A 215 -0.13 -19.39 19.78
C ASP A 215 -1.52 -18.85 20.09
N GLU A 216 -1.63 -17.81 20.90
CA GLU A 216 -2.91 -17.18 21.24
C GLU A 216 -3.53 -16.52 19.99
N ARG A 217 -2.78 -15.69 19.30
CA ARG A 217 -3.24 -15.04 18.06
C ARG A 217 -3.52 -16.05 16.96
N TRP A 218 -2.71 -17.10 16.86
CA TRP A 218 -2.91 -18.18 15.90
C TRP A 218 -4.23 -18.92 16.16
N SER A 219 -4.53 -19.26 17.42
CA SER A 219 -5.78 -19.93 17.80
C SER A 219 -7.00 -19.07 17.44
N ILE A 220 -6.96 -17.76 17.71
CA ILE A 220 -8.04 -16.84 17.34
C ILE A 220 -8.24 -16.82 15.81
N PHE A 221 -7.15 -16.78 15.06
CA PHE A 221 -7.20 -16.83 13.60
C PHE A 221 -7.79 -18.15 13.09
N GLU A 222 -7.38 -19.29 13.65
CA GLU A 222 -7.89 -20.62 13.25
C GLU A 222 -9.40 -20.74 13.49
N ILE A 223 -9.90 -20.25 14.62
CA ILE A 223 -11.34 -20.21 14.92
C ILE A 223 -12.07 -19.41 13.84
N LYS A 224 -11.64 -18.18 13.58
CA LYS A 224 -12.24 -17.33 12.53
C LYS A 224 -12.23 -18.01 11.17
N LYS A 225 -11.08 -18.57 10.80
CA LYS A 225 -10.89 -19.24 9.51
C LYS A 225 -11.81 -20.45 9.37
N ASN A 226 -11.88 -21.28 10.40
CA ASN A 226 -12.72 -22.47 10.40
C ASN A 226 -14.21 -22.12 10.31
N GLN A 227 -14.67 -21.12 11.05
CA GLN A 227 -16.06 -20.63 10.96
C GLN A 227 -16.38 -20.11 9.56
N PHE A 228 -15.49 -19.30 8.97
CA PHE A 228 -15.66 -18.80 7.61
C PHE A 228 -15.71 -19.93 6.57
N ASP A 229 -14.75 -20.85 6.59
CA ASP A 229 -14.63 -21.95 5.62
C ASP A 229 -15.82 -22.93 5.74
N SER A 230 -16.24 -23.24 6.97
CA SER A 230 -17.38 -24.12 7.24
C SER A 230 -18.68 -23.52 6.72
N GLU A 231 -18.93 -22.25 7.02
CA GLU A 231 -20.14 -21.57 6.57
C GLU A 231 -20.19 -21.35 5.07
N LEU A 232 -19.07 -20.95 4.45
CA LEU A 232 -18.97 -20.82 3.00
C LEU A 232 -19.25 -22.17 2.31
N THR A 233 -18.76 -23.27 2.90
CA THR A 233 -19.00 -24.62 2.42
C THR A 233 -20.48 -24.99 2.57
N ARG A 234 -21.10 -24.68 3.70
CA ARG A 234 -22.53 -24.93 3.94
C ARG A 234 -23.39 -24.18 2.93
N LEU A 235 -23.20 -22.88 2.78
CA LEU A 235 -23.93 -22.04 1.82
C LEU A 235 -23.75 -22.49 0.35
N SER A 236 -22.63 -23.13 0.03
CA SER A 236 -22.38 -23.72 -1.29
C SER A 236 -23.09 -25.04 -1.54
N LYS A 237 -23.53 -25.74 -0.48
CA LYS A 237 -24.21 -27.05 -0.55
C LYS A 237 -25.72 -26.94 -0.33
N GLU A 238 -26.13 -26.11 0.65
CA GLU A 238 -27.54 -25.93 0.98
C GLU A 238 -28.32 -25.27 -0.16
N LYS A 239 -29.46 -25.85 -0.51
CA LYS A 239 -30.24 -25.45 -1.69
C LYS A 239 -31.62 -24.92 -1.34
N LEU A 240 -31.94 -23.79 -1.89
CA LEU A 240 -33.32 -23.32 -2.00
C LEU A 240 -34.05 -24.19 -3.07
N LYS A 241 -35.08 -24.90 -2.66
CA LYS A 241 -35.89 -25.77 -3.57
C LYS A 241 -37.07 -24.97 -4.13
N PRO A 242 -37.47 -25.19 -5.40
CA PRO A 242 -38.60 -24.49 -6.03
C PRO A 242 -39.97 -25.02 -5.54
N ILE A 243 -40.19 -25.04 -4.22
CA ILE A 243 -41.47 -25.39 -3.63
C ILE A 243 -42.32 -24.14 -3.39
N LYS A 244 -43.63 -24.34 -3.22
CA LYS A 244 -44.60 -23.24 -3.08
C LYS A 244 -44.22 -22.25 -1.99
N GLU A 245 -43.87 -22.71 -0.79
CA GLU A 245 -43.48 -21.85 0.34
C GLU A 245 -42.24 -21.01 0.04
N THR A 246 -41.20 -21.62 -0.53
CA THR A 246 -39.97 -20.94 -0.93
C THR A 246 -40.25 -19.85 -1.97
N ASN A 247 -41.09 -20.19 -2.98
CA ASN A 247 -41.41 -19.26 -4.04
C ASN A 247 -42.27 -18.09 -3.57
N GLU A 248 -43.20 -18.32 -2.63
CA GLU A 248 -43.95 -17.23 -1.99
C GLU A 248 -43.06 -16.26 -1.23
N LYS A 249 -42.09 -16.77 -0.46
CA LYS A 249 -41.08 -15.92 0.22
C LYS A 249 -40.20 -15.15 -0.78
N ILE A 250 -39.76 -15.78 -1.86
CA ILE A 250 -38.94 -15.15 -2.90
C ILE A 250 -39.73 -14.05 -3.63
N GLN A 251 -41.01 -14.27 -3.90
CA GLN A 251 -41.89 -13.27 -4.53
C GLN A 251 -42.14 -12.08 -3.57
N ALA A 252 -42.26 -12.33 -2.27
CA ALA A 252 -42.40 -11.29 -1.27
C ALA A 252 -41.14 -10.39 -1.20
N LEU A 253 -39.96 -10.90 -1.56
CA LEU A 253 -38.73 -10.14 -1.72
C LEU A 253 -38.59 -9.42 -3.09
N GLY A 254 -39.63 -9.53 -3.95
CA GLY A 254 -39.64 -8.86 -5.27
C GLY A 254 -38.93 -9.64 -6.39
N PHE A 255 -38.56 -10.90 -6.16
CA PHE A 255 -37.91 -11.74 -7.16
C PHE A 255 -38.88 -12.68 -7.88
N LYS A 256 -38.48 -13.15 -9.06
CA LYS A 256 -39.23 -14.18 -9.78
C LYS A 256 -39.12 -15.51 -9.04
N PRO A 257 -40.17 -16.35 -9.09
CA PRO A 257 -40.13 -17.72 -8.56
C PRO A 257 -38.95 -18.51 -9.13
N LEU A 258 -38.40 -19.41 -8.35
CA LEU A 258 -37.42 -20.37 -8.80
C LEU A 258 -38.07 -21.43 -9.70
N THR A 259 -37.42 -21.72 -10.81
CA THR A 259 -37.74 -22.87 -11.67
C THR A 259 -36.94 -24.10 -11.26
N ASP A 260 -35.71 -23.86 -10.82
CA ASP A 260 -34.75 -24.89 -10.44
C ASP A 260 -34.20 -24.62 -9.04
N ALA A 261 -33.66 -25.66 -8.40
CA ALA A 261 -33.00 -25.51 -7.13
C ALA A 261 -31.68 -24.77 -7.29
N MET A 262 -31.43 -23.75 -6.46
CA MET A 262 -30.18 -22.99 -6.43
C MET A 262 -29.55 -23.04 -5.05
N THR A 263 -28.25 -22.90 -4.95
CA THR A 263 -27.55 -22.86 -3.66
C THR A 263 -27.81 -21.53 -2.93
N ALA A 264 -27.71 -21.54 -1.60
CA ALA A 264 -27.80 -20.31 -0.81
C ALA A 264 -26.69 -19.31 -1.24
N LYS A 265 -25.50 -19.80 -1.55
CA LYS A 265 -24.40 -19.00 -2.10
C LYS A 265 -24.77 -18.33 -3.43
N GLU A 266 -25.40 -19.06 -4.36
CA GLU A 266 -25.86 -18.48 -5.63
C GLU A 266 -26.95 -17.43 -5.42
N PHE A 267 -27.83 -17.65 -4.43
CA PHE A 267 -28.87 -16.69 -4.07
C PHE A 267 -28.27 -15.40 -3.51
N MET A 268 -27.25 -15.49 -2.65
CA MET A 268 -26.54 -14.35 -2.06
C MET A 268 -25.69 -13.54 -3.07
N ARG A 269 -25.44 -14.04 -4.27
CA ARG A 269 -24.77 -13.23 -5.34
C ARG A 269 -25.62 -12.05 -5.80
N ARG A 270 -26.91 -12.04 -5.50
CA ARG A 270 -27.79 -10.91 -5.79
C ARG A 270 -27.48 -9.77 -4.84
N PRO A 271 -27.33 -8.52 -5.34
CA PRO A 271 -26.96 -7.39 -4.50
C PRO A 271 -27.87 -7.15 -3.29
N GLU A 272 -29.18 -7.42 -3.48
CA GLU A 272 -30.22 -7.18 -2.49
C GLU A 272 -30.31 -8.28 -1.41
N ILE A 273 -29.63 -9.41 -1.61
CA ILE A 273 -29.69 -10.54 -0.69
C ILE A 273 -28.48 -10.51 0.24
N ASP A 274 -28.74 -10.30 1.51
CA ASP A 274 -27.76 -10.42 2.59
C ASP A 274 -27.78 -11.83 3.22
N TYR A 275 -26.85 -12.06 4.13
CA TYR A 275 -26.73 -13.34 4.85
C TYR A 275 -27.98 -13.65 5.66
N ALA A 276 -28.54 -12.66 6.36
CA ALA A 276 -29.74 -12.83 7.18
C ALA A 276 -30.97 -13.26 6.35
N THR A 277 -31.11 -12.69 5.15
CA THR A 277 -32.15 -13.06 4.21
C THR A 277 -31.96 -14.50 3.69
N ALA A 278 -30.74 -14.87 3.30
CA ALA A 278 -30.43 -16.19 2.76
C ALA A 278 -30.70 -17.31 3.81
N THR A 279 -30.33 -17.06 5.07
CA THR A 279 -30.51 -18.02 6.16
C THR A 279 -31.96 -18.27 6.53
N GLN A 280 -32.92 -17.41 6.15
CA GLN A 280 -34.36 -17.70 6.28
C GLN A 280 -34.83 -18.88 5.42
N PHE A 281 -34.06 -19.24 4.38
CA PHE A 281 -34.39 -20.34 3.47
C PHE A 281 -33.65 -21.63 3.78
N VAL A 282 -32.44 -21.53 4.35
CA VAL A 282 -31.55 -22.67 4.58
C VAL A 282 -31.21 -22.89 6.06
N GLY A 283 -31.80 -22.11 6.94
CA GLY A 283 -31.52 -22.12 8.37
C GLY A 283 -30.23 -21.37 8.75
N PRO A 284 -30.04 -21.09 10.05
CA PRO A 284 -28.85 -20.42 10.56
C PRO A 284 -27.60 -21.31 10.44
N ALA A 285 -26.40 -20.70 10.64
CA ALA A 285 -25.17 -21.45 10.85
C ALA A 285 -25.27 -22.38 12.07
N ALA A 286 -24.40 -23.39 12.15
CA ALA A 286 -24.32 -24.30 13.29
C ALA A 286 -23.85 -23.61 14.57
N GLU A 287 -23.08 -22.54 14.43
CA GLU A 287 -22.54 -21.74 15.51
C GLU A 287 -22.87 -20.25 15.27
N ASP A 288 -22.92 -19.47 16.34
CA ASP A 288 -23.03 -18.01 16.23
C ASP A 288 -21.77 -17.44 15.56
N LEU A 289 -21.98 -16.75 14.44
CA LEU A 289 -20.90 -16.12 13.69
C LEU A 289 -20.74 -14.66 14.11
N ASP A 290 -19.50 -14.24 14.30
CA ASP A 290 -19.17 -12.83 14.47
C ASP A 290 -19.63 -12.02 13.24
N ALA A 291 -20.12 -10.79 13.47
CA ALA A 291 -20.57 -9.91 12.42
C ALA A 291 -19.52 -9.67 11.32
N LYS A 292 -18.23 -9.64 11.68
CA LYS A 292 -17.12 -9.50 10.73
C LYS A 292 -16.96 -10.72 9.82
N ILE A 293 -17.29 -11.92 10.31
CA ILE A 293 -17.26 -13.13 9.49
C ILE A 293 -18.42 -13.09 8.47
N ILE A 294 -19.60 -12.65 8.90
CA ILE A 294 -20.76 -12.48 8.02
C ILE A 294 -20.45 -11.45 6.92
N GLU A 295 -19.90 -10.30 7.27
CA GLU A 295 -19.49 -9.26 6.31
C GLU A 295 -18.45 -9.79 5.31
N LEU A 296 -17.48 -10.58 5.79
CA LEU A 296 -16.47 -11.20 4.94
C LEU A 296 -17.10 -12.22 3.97
N LEU A 297 -18.04 -13.07 4.45
CA LEU A 297 -18.78 -14.03 3.63
C LEU A 297 -19.58 -13.32 2.53
N GLU A 298 -20.32 -12.28 2.87
CA GLU A 298 -21.12 -11.52 1.92
C GLU A 298 -20.23 -10.88 0.84
N THR A 299 -19.12 -10.29 1.25
CA THR A 299 -18.16 -9.67 0.33
C THR A 299 -17.54 -10.70 -0.61
N GLU A 300 -17.07 -11.84 -0.08
CA GLU A 300 -16.48 -12.91 -0.89
C GLU A 300 -17.48 -13.48 -1.89
N ILE A 301 -18.73 -13.70 -1.48
CA ILE A 301 -19.76 -14.27 -2.35
C ILE A 301 -20.18 -13.28 -3.44
N LYS A 302 -20.44 -12.02 -3.08
CA LYS A 302 -20.91 -11.00 -4.03
C LYS A 302 -19.85 -10.63 -5.07
N TYR A 303 -18.60 -10.60 -4.67
CA TYR A 303 -17.48 -10.25 -5.56
C TYR A 303 -16.72 -11.45 -6.15
N GLU A 304 -17.16 -12.68 -5.92
CA GLU A 304 -16.49 -13.92 -6.33
C GLU A 304 -16.01 -13.90 -7.79
N GLY A 305 -16.86 -13.49 -8.71
CA GLY A 305 -16.51 -13.44 -10.14
C GLY A 305 -15.37 -12.48 -10.47
N TYR A 306 -15.30 -11.35 -9.78
CA TYR A 306 -14.23 -10.37 -9.93
C TYR A 306 -12.95 -10.80 -9.22
N ILE A 307 -13.09 -11.42 -8.04
CA ILE A 307 -11.96 -11.97 -7.27
C ILE A 307 -11.28 -13.06 -8.08
N ASN A 308 -12.03 -14.00 -8.67
CA ASN A 308 -11.49 -15.07 -9.50
C ASN A 308 -10.72 -14.52 -10.73
N LYS A 309 -11.25 -13.51 -11.41
CA LYS A 309 -10.53 -12.84 -12.50
C LYS A 309 -9.21 -12.20 -12.02
N ALA A 310 -9.22 -11.58 -10.85
CA ALA A 310 -8.02 -10.98 -10.27
C ALA A 310 -7.00 -12.07 -9.88
N LEU A 311 -7.44 -13.20 -9.31
CA LEU A 311 -6.59 -14.35 -9.00
C LEU A 311 -5.95 -14.97 -10.26
N ASP A 312 -6.69 -15.06 -11.36
CA ASP A 312 -6.15 -15.50 -12.64
C ASP A 312 -5.04 -14.57 -13.15
N GLN A 313 -5.21 -13.26 -12.98
CA GLN A 313 -4.16 -12.29 -13.32
C GLN A 313 -2.94 -12.44 -12.41
N VAL A 314 -3.13 -12.63 -11.10
CA VAL A 314 -2.06 -12.91 -10.14
C VAL A 314 -1.30 -14.17 -10.55
N ALA A 315 -2.00 -15.25 -10.92
CA ALA A 315 -1.36 -16.50 -11.34
C ALA A 315 -0.49 -16.31 -12.60
N LYS A 316 -0.92 -15.48 -13.55
CA LYS A 316 -0.11 -15.11 -14.73
C LYS A 316 1.14 -14.31 -14.33
N MET A 317 0.98 -13.30 -13.47
CA MET A 317 2.10 -12.48 -13.01
C MET A 317 3.10 -13.30 -12.17
N LYS A 318 2.63 -14.23 -11.34
CA LYS A 318 3.48 -15.10 -10.54
C LYS A 318 4.49 -15.87 -11.41
N ARG A 319 4.08 -16.35 -12.58
CA ARG A 319 4.99 -17.04 -13.53
C ARG A 319 6.11 -16.12 -14.02
N MET A 320 5.87 -14.82 -14.16
CA MET A 320 6.91 -13.85 -14.54
C MET A 320 7.83 -13.55 -13.34
N GLU A 321 7.30 -13.47 -12.12
CA GLU A 321 8.06 -13.27 -10.89
C GLU A 321 8.99 -14.47 -10.57
N GLU A 322 8.60 -15.67 -10.93
CA GLU A 322 9.41 -16.87 -10.73
C GLU A 322 10.61 -16.95 -11.69
N LYS A 323 10.57 -16.23 -12.81
CA LYS A 323 11.69 -16.17 -13.76
C LYS A 323 12.75 -15.19 -13.27
N ARG A 324 13.78 -15.70 -12.62
CA ARG A 324 14.91 -14.89 -12.12
C ARG A 324 15.82 -14.45 -13.25
N ILE A 325 16.34 -13.24 -13.15
CA ILE A 325 17.38 -12.70 -14.01
C ILE A 325 18.74 -13.06 -13.40
N LEU A 326 19.72 -13.37 -14.23
CA LEU A 326 21.07 -13.74 -13.78
C LEU A 326 21.73 -12.54 -13.07
N LYS A 327 22.33 -12.76 -11.90
CA LYS A 327 22.98 -11.70 -11.11
C LYS A 327 24.05 -10.90 -11.88
N ASN A 328 24.77 -11.58 -12.78
CA ASN A 328 25.84 -10.97 -13.58
C ASN A 328 25.47 -10.98 -15.07
N ILE A 329 24.22 -10.57 -15.39
CA ILE A 329 23.79 -10.47 -16.78
C ILE A 329 24.53 -9.31 -17.47
N ASP A 330 25.07 -9.58 -18.64
CA ASP A 330 25.60 -8.53 -19.51
C ASP A 330 24.44 -7.93 -20.32
N TRP A 331 23.99 -6.76 -19.90
CA TRP A 331 22.90 -6.04 -20.56
C TRP A 331 23.27 -5.52 -21.96
N ASP A 332 24.58 -5.37 -22.25
CA ASP A 332 25.06 -4.96 -23.57
C ASP A 332 25.06 -6.10 -24.58
N ALA A 333 25.20 -7.31 -24.10
CA ALA A 333 25.15 -8.52 -24.94
C ALA A 333 23.72 -8.88 -25.41
N ILE A 334 22.69 -8.17 -24.95
CA ILE A 334 21.31 -8.47 -25.37
C ILE A 334 20.95 -7.55 -26.55
N ASP A 335 21.04 -8.11 -27.76
CA ASP A 335 20.64 -7.38 -28.96
C ASP A 335 19.14 -7.04 -28.95
N SER A 336 18.77 -5.98 -29.67
CA SER A 336 17.39 -5.57 -29.92
C SER A 336 16.58 -5.03 -28.74
N ILE A 337 17.14 -4.96 -27.52
CA ILE A 337 16.53 -4.20 -26.41
C ILE A 337 16.68 -2.70 -26.67
N ALA A 338 15.62 -1.94 -26.49
CA ALA A 338 15.64 -0.48 -26.63
C ALA A 338 16.71 0.15 -25.72
N THR A 339 17.40 1.19 -26.22
CA THR A 339 18.50 1.85 -25.48
C THR A 339 18.04 2.36 -24.11
N GLU A 340 16.84 2.93 -24.03
CA GLU A 340 16.26 3.39 -22.77
C GLU A 340 16.04 2.24 -21.79
N ALA A 341 15.44 1.13 -22.23
CA ALA A 341 15.22 -0.04 -21.39
C ALA A 341 16.54 -0.63 -20.89
N ARG A 342 17.56 -0.72 -21.76
CA ARG A 342 18.92 -1.19 -21.41
C ARG A 342 19.55 -0.32 -20.31
N GLN A 343 19.50 0.99 -20.45
CA GLN A 343 20.02 1.92 -19.45
C GLN A 343 19.32 1.76 -18.10
N LYS A 344 17.99 1.57 -18.12
CA LYS A 344 17.20 1.35 -16.92
C LYS A 344 17.50 0.01 -16.27
N PHE A 345 17.64 -1.06 -17.05
CA PHE A 345 18.06 -2.36 -16.54
C PHE A 345 19.42 -2.30 -15.85
N LYS A 346 20.41 -1.62 -16.44
CA LYS A 346 21.72 -1.40 -15.81
C LYS A 346 21.62 -0.65 -14.50
N LYS A 347 20.80 0.40 -14.46
CA LYS A 347 20.64 1.26 -13.28
C LYS A 347 19.90 0.57 -12.15
N ILE A 348 18.79 -0.12 -12.47
CA ILE A 348 17.88 -0.71 -11.48
C ILE A 348 18.32 -2.11 -11.10
N ASN A 349 18.90 -2.85 -12.06
CA ASN A 349 19.32 -4.24 -11.92
C ASN A 349 18.22 -5.13 -11.33
N PRO A 350 17.10 -5.32 -12.07
CA PRO A 350 15.96 -6.09 -11.60
C PRO A 350 16.34 -7.57 -11.38
N GLU A 351 15.76 -8.20 -10.37
CA GLU A 351 16.06 -9.58 -10.02
C GLU A 351 15.13 -10.59 -10.72
N THR A 352 13.97 -10.15 -11.21
CA THR A 352 12.96 -10.98 -11.89
C THR A 352 12.41 -10.32 -13.15
N ILE A 353 11.87 -11.14 -14.06
CA ILE A 353 11.17 -10.65 -15.24
C ILE A 353 9.96 -9.78 -14.85
N GLY A 354 9.26 -10.15 -13.77
CA GLY A 354 8.16 -9.34 -13.25
C GLY A 354 8.61 -7.95 -12.83
N GLN A 355 9.72 -7.83 -12.08
CA GLN A 355 10.31 -6.54 -11.74
C GLN A 355 10.71 -5.75 -12.98
N ALA A 356 11.40 -6.40 -13.92
CA ALA A 356 11.83 -5.76 -15.17
C ALA A 356 10.65 -5.17 -15.96
N SER A 357 9.52 -5.86 -16.00
CA SER A 357 8.31 -5.42 -16.72
C SER A 357 7.61 -4.20 -16.11
N ARG A 358 7.87 -3.92 -14.83
CA ARG A 358 7.28 -2.77 -14.11
C ARG A 358 8.14 -1.53 -14.13
N ILE A 359 9.35 -1.61 -14.64
CA ILE A 359 10.24 -0.45 -14.78
C ILE A 359 9.62 0.54 -15.78
N SER A 360 9.44 1.78 -15.36
CA SER A 360 8.90 2.83 -16.24
C SER A 360 9.77 3.01 -17.48
N GLY A 361 9.17 2.97 -18.70
CA GLY A 361 9.83 3.09 -19.98
C GLY A 361 10.41 1.77 -20.52
N VAL A 362 10.15 0.64 -19.88
CA VAL A 362 10.34 -0.69 -20.44
C VAL A 362 9.02 -1.15 -21.08
N ASN A 363 9.08 -1.60 -22.32
CA ASN A 363 7.91 -2.04 -23.06
C ASN A 363 7.79 -3.58 -23.12
N PRO A 364 6.62 -4.14 -23.48
CA PRO A 364 6.44 -5.58 -23.58
C PRO A 364 7.39 -6.30 -24.56
N ALA A 365 7.85 -5.60 -25.61
CA ALA A 365 8.79 -6.18 -26.58
C ALA A 365 10.17 -6.37 -25.95
N ASP A 366 10.65 -5.41 -25.14
CA ASP A 366 11.90 -5.53 -24.40
C ASP A 366 11.88 -6.74 -23.45
N ILE A 367 10.75 -6.94 -22.77
CA ILE A 367 10.55 -8.11 -21.87
C ILE A 367 10.56 -9.42 -22.65
N SER A 368 9.92 -9.46 -23.83
CA SER A 368 9.92 -10.66 -24.68
C SER A 368 11.33 -11.01 -25.14
N ILE A 369 12.12 -10.02 -25.55
CA ILE A 369 13.53 -10.21 -25.94
C ILE A 369 14.36 -10.73 -24.75
N LEU A 370 14.20 -10.12 -23.58
CA LEU A 370 14.88 -10.55 -22.35
C LEU A 370 14.52 -11.99 -21.99
N MET A 371 13.26 -12.39 -22.11
CA MET A 371 12.83 -13.76 -21.87
C MET A 371 13.49 -14.76 -22.82
N VAL A 372 13.53 -14.45 -24.12
CA VAL A 372 14.19 -15.30 -25.12
C VAL A 372 15.68 -15.44 -24.84
N TYR A 373 16.36 -14.35 -24.49
CA TYR A 373 17.78 -14.35 -24.12
C TYR A 373 18.07 -15.26 -22.93
N LEU A 374 17.26 -15.15 -21.85
CA LEU A 374 17.40 -15.99 -20.65
C LEU A 374 17.13 -17.47 -20.94
N GLU A 375 16.17 -17.80 -21.80
CA GLU A 375 15.86 -19.18 -22.19
C GLU A 375 16.97 -19.78 -23.06
N GLY A 376 17.56 -18.98 -23.95
CA GLY A 376 18.71 -19.37 -24.77
C GLY A 376 19.93 -19.72 -23.92
N ASN A 377 20.28 -18.87 -22.96
CA ASN A 377 21.40 -19.10 -22.05
C ASN A 377 21.18 -20.29 -21.12
N ASN A 378 19.95 -20.56 -20.67
CA ASN A 378 19.64 -21.75 -19.87
C ASN A 378 19.78 -23.05 -20.67
N LYS A 379 19.45 -23.06 -21.99
CA LYS A 379 19.67 -24.21 -22.86
C LYS A 379 21.15 -24.46 -23.17
N ALA A 380 21.93 -23.39 -23.27
CA ALA A 380 23.37 -23.51 -23.47
C ALA A 380 24.08 -24.11 -22.24
N ARG A 381 23.69 -23.71 -21.02
CA ARG A 381 24.23 -24.27 -19.77
C ARG A 381 23.87 -25.73 -19.55
N ARG A 382 22.64 -26.16 -19.86
CA ARG A 382 22.19 -27.57 -19.74
C ARG A 382 22.83 -28.51 -20.75
N LYS A 383 23.58 -28.00 -21.74
CA LYS A 383 24.32 -28.81 -22.70
C LYS A 383 25.81 -28.97 -22.34
N VAL A 384 26.27 -28.25 -21.31
CA VAL A 384 27.66 -28.25 -20.84
C VAL A 384 27.80 -29.03 -19.51
N ASP A 385 26.70 -29.24 -18.79
CA ASP A 385 26.57 -30.18 -17.66
C ASP A 385 26.07 -31.56 -18.18
#